data_34c4e93d530ff71a8a219a8d9165c94f
#
_entry.id   34c4e93d530ff71a8a219a8d9165c94f
#
_cell.length_a   1.000
_cell.length_b   1.000
_cell.length_c   1.000
_cell.angle_alpha   90.00
_cell.angle_beta   90.00
_cell.angle_gamma   90.00
#
_symmetry.space_group_name_H-M   'P 1'
#
loop_
_entity.id
_entity.type
_entity.pdbx_description
1 polymer ?
#
loop_
_entity_poly.entity_id
_entity_poly.type
_entity_poly.pdbx_seq_one_letter_code
_entity_poly.pdbx_strand_id
1 'polypeptide(L)'
;MQFSAMTMNMFVPGNDDPGDDNRIIDMALAQSIWLAELGYHVWFTDHHFRGPWHSNPMQFAAYVAPLIPRDRYMGFGVLSIPFYHPVRLVESMNLLDQLTKGKVLFGVGSGWQGTEPNGLGVDPEAHASGRLAEETLDVMERLWGFKYGDPECSFSVGSHSGRIKRRIMPAPYSRPYPTIIRVATREAGIVRAAQKGWPVFVGVLGADLREQMQLYRRALDETNHPQDVKDNCLRWCSYDWVGVTVAATDEEALEREKLARAETMAIRGSFIQRHGKMDGPVMKATPGQSTADAYAKGGDMKATIAGTPDTIAAKVKQLADMGINHLHLRFLGEWDGETRHICKTSAELFAKEVLPRFAEAQPSRPPAMAAAH
;
A
#
# COMPACT_ATOMS: atom_id res chain seq x y z
N MET A 1 -8.04 8.44 -13.33
CA MET A 1 -7.58 8.26 -11.93
C MET A 1 -7.81 6.82 -11.51
N GLN A 2 -6.93 6.22 -10.68
CA GLN A 2 -7.03 4.84 -10.21
C GLN A 2 -7.50 4.82 -8.75
N PHE A 3 -8.28 3.81 -8.37
CA PHE A 3 -8.79 3.68 -7.00
C PHE A 3 -8.57 2.26 -6.50
N SER A 4 -7.86 2.15 -5.39
CA SER A 4 -7.70 0.91 -4.65
C SER A 4 -8.49 0.97 -3.36
N ALA A 5 -9.06 -0.15 -2.96
CA ALA A 5 -9.69 -0.26 -1.66
C ALA A 5 -9.01 -1.35 -0.82
N MET A 6 -8.89 -1.07 0.47
CA MET A 6 -8.26 -1.95 1.44
C MET A 6 -9.32 -2.63 2.29
N THR A 7 -9.08 -3.87 2.65
CA THR A 7 -9.90 -4.59 3.63
C THR A 7 -9.81 -3.94 5.02
N MET A 8 -10.92 -3.88 5.73
CA MET A 8 -11.12 -2.97 6.86
C MET A 8 -10.75 -3.51 8.24
N ASN A 9 -10.45 -4.79 8.40
CA ASN A 9 -10.19 -5.34 9.73
C ASN A 9 -8.73 -5.22 10.12
N MET A 10 -8.39 -4.15 10.81
CA MET A 10 -7.01 -3.92 11.30
C MET A 10 -6.72 -4.54 12.67
N PHE A 11 -7.76 -4.89 13.45
CA PHE A 11 -7.58 -5.39 14.81
C PHE A 11 -8.34 -6.69 15.00
N VAL A 12 -7.60 -7.73 15.37
CA VAL A 12 -8.18 -9.01 15.76
C VAL A 12 -8.60 -8.94 17.22
N PRO A 13 -9.81 -9.37 17.61
CA PRO A 13 -10.07 -9.66 18.99
C PRO A 13 -9.07 -10.71 19.42
N GLY A 14 -8.15 -10.34 20.31
CA GLY A 14 -7.08 -11.26 20.69
C GLY A 14 -7.63 -12.32 21.64
N ASN A 15 -7.97 -13.42 21.09
CA ASN A 15 -8.08 -14.69 21.79
C ASN A 15 -7.17 -15.68 21.06
N ASP A 16 -6.78 -16.73 21.78
CA ASP A 16 -5.96 -17.81 21.23
C ASP A 16 -6.82 -18.87 20.51
N ASP A 17 -7.99 -18.47 19.99
CA ASP A 17 -8.88 -19.39 19.29
C ASP A 17 -8.54 -19.42 17.78
N PRO A 18 -8.02 -20.52 17.25
CA PRO A 18 -7.74 -20.68 15.82
C PRO A 18 -8.99 -20.46 14.93
N GLY A 19 -10.19 -20.61 15.46
CA GLY A 19 -11.44 -20.35 14.75
C GLY A 19 -11.61 -18.89 14.40
N ASP A 20 -11.14 -17.96 15.25
CA ASP A 20 -11.15 -16.53 14.96
C ASP A 20 -10.15 -16.17 13.84
N ASP A 21 -8.99 -16.82 13.77
CA ASP A 21 -8.06 -16.63 12.69
C ASP A 21 -8.67 -17.03 11.34
N ASN A 22 -9.32 -18.19 11.28
CA ASN A 22 -10.03 -18.63 10.08
C ASN A 22 -11.14 -17.63 9.68
N ARG A 23 -11.94 -17.18 10.62
CA ARG A 23 -13.02 -16.22 10.38
C ARG A 23 -12.49 -14.92 9.80
N ILE A 24 -11.38 -14.40 10.30
CA ILE A 24 -10.77 -13.16 9.83
C ILE A 24 -10.18 -13.33 8.43
N ILE A 25 -9.52 -14.45 8.14
CA ILE A 25 -9.02 -14.76 6.80
C ILE A 25 -10.17 -14.85 5.81
N ASP A 26 -11.25 -15.56 6.16
CA ASP A 26 -12.44 -15.67 5.29
C ASP A 26 -13.11 -14.31 5.05
N MET A 27 -13.18 -13.46 6.08
CA MET A 27 -13.69 -12.10 5.94
C MET A 27 -12.81 -11.25 5.02
N ALA A 28 -11.49 -11.29 5.20
CA ALA A 28 -10.57 -10.54 4.35
C ALA A 28 -10.66 -10.99 2.90
N LEU A 29 -10.83 -12.29 2.66
CA LEU A 29 -11.06 -12.86 1.34
C LEU A 29 -12.37 -12.37 0.73
N ALA A 30 -13.47 -12.48 1.45
CA ALA A 30 -14.79 -12.03 1.00
C ALA A 30 -14.81 -10.53 0.68
N GLN A 31 -14.18 -9.70 1.51
CA GLN A 31 -14.04 -8.27 1.25
C GLN A 31 -13.22 -7.98 0.00
N SER A 32 -12.10 -8.69 -0.19
CA SER A 32 -11.22 -8.51 -1.35
C SER A 32 -11.96 -8.78 -2.66
N ILE A 33 -12.72 -9.87 -2.71
CA ILE A 33 -13.52 -10.25 -3.88
C ILE A 33 -14.61 -9.20 -4.12
N TRP A 34 -15.38 -8.88 -3.11
CA TRP A 34 -16.47 -7.91 -3.19
C TRP A 34 -16.00 -6.51 -3.63
N LEU A 35 -14.90 -5.99 -3.09
CA LEU A 35 -14.32 -4.71 -3.51
C LEU A 35 -13.86 -4.74 -4.97
N ALA A 36 -13.25 -5.85 -5.41
CA ALA A 36 -12.84 -6.01 -6.80
C ALA A 36 -14.05 -6.05 -7.77
N GLU A 37 -15.15 -6.69 -7.39
CA GLU A 37 -16.41 -6.72 -8.14
C GLU A 37 -17.06 -5.34 -8.26
N LEU A 38 -16.93 -4.50 -7.22
CA LEU A 38 -17.37 -3.09 -7.26
C LEU A 38 -16.52 -2.21 -8.17
N GLY A 39 -15.37 -2.68 -8.63
CA GLY A 39 -14.51 -1.93 -9.55
C GLY A 39 -13.22 -1.40 -8.96
N TYR A 40 -12.95 -1.61 -7.68
CA TYR A 40 -11.71 -1.21 -7.05
C TYR A 40 -10.55 -2.14 -7.40
N HIS A 41 -9.33 -1.61 -7.38
CA HIS A 41 -8.16 -2.42 -7.20
C HIS A 41 -8.07 -2.86 -5.74
N VAL A 42 -7.53 -4.05 -5.46
CA VAL A 42 -7.47 -4.59 -4.10
C VAL A 42 -6.11 -4.32 -3.47
N TRP A 43 -6.11 -3.85 -2.23
CA TRP A 43 -4.90 -3.42 -1.55
C TRP A 43 -4.70 -4.14 -0.24
N PHE A 44 -3.46 -4.59 0.02
CA PHE A 44 -3.08 -5.35 1.21
C PHE A 44 -2.03 -4.58 2.02
N THR A 45 -2.01 -4.81 3.33
CA THR A 45 -0.96 -4.32 4.22
C THR A 45 -0.04 -5.44 4.66
N ASP A 46 1.16 -5.10 5.10
CA ASP A 46 2.14 -6.01 5.67
C ASP A 46 2.39 -5.61 7.12
N HIS A 47 1.83 -6.39 8.03
CA HIS A 47 1.95 -6.19 9.46
C HIS A 47 2.08 -7.51 10.19
N HIS A 48 2.94 -7.52 11.18
CA HIS A 48 3.17 -8.69 12.01
C HIS A 48 2.54 -8.51 13.40
N PHE A 49 2.15 -9.62 14.01
CA PHE A 49 1.58 -9.66 15.38
C PHE A 49 0.23 -8.91 15.55
N ARG A 50 -0.52 -8.70 14.46
CA ARG A 50 -1.80 -7.98 14.47
C ARG A 50 -2.98 -8.77 13.95
N GLY A 51 -2.76 -9.63 13.00
CA GLY A 51 -3.80 -10.43 12.37
C GLY A 51 -3.23 -11.42 11.37
N PRO A 52 -3.90 -12.57 11.18
CA PRO A 52 -3.32 -13.70 10.46
C PRO A 52 -3.06 -13.42 8.97
N TRP A 53 -3.88 -12.63 8.30
CA TRP A 53 -3.72 -12.35 6.86
C TRP A 53 -2.70 -11.25 6.55
N HIS A 54 -2.38 -10.41 7.53
CA HIS A 54 -1.38 -9.35 7.37
C HIS A 54 0.06 -9.86 7.32
N SER A 55 0.32 -10.99 7.98
CA SER A 55 1.68 -11.51 8.17
C SER A 55 2.33 -12.07 6.92
N ASN A 56 1.54 -12.46 5.92
CA ASN A 56 2.00 -13.00 4.65
C ASN A 56 1.17 -12.47 3.48
N PRO A 57 1.20 -11.14 3.23
CA PRO A 57 0.29 -10.52 2.27
C PRO A 57 0.50 -11.01 0.83
N MET A 58 1.72 -11.38 0.42
CA MET A 58 1.97 -11.90 -0.93
C MET A 58 1.38 -13.29 -1.14
N GLN A 59 1.37 -14.14 -0.11
CA GLN A 59 0.73 -15.46 -0.19
C GLN A 59 -0.79 -15.32 -0.24
N PHE A 60 -1.34 -14.41 0.57
CA PHE A 60 -2.77 -14.10 0.54
C PHE A 60 -3.17 -13.51 -0.82
N ALA A 61 -2.41 -12.55 -1.37
CA ALA A 61 -2.63 -11.99 -2.70
C ALA A 61 -2.58 -13.06 -3.81
N ALA A 62 -1.66 -14.03 -3.73
CA ALA A 62 -1.59 -15.13 -4.70
C ALA A 62 -2.86 -16.00 -4.69
N TYR A 63 -3.48 -16.19 -3.51
CA TYR A 63 -4.74 -16.90 -3.39
C TYR A 63 -5.92 -16.05 -3.91
N VAL A 64 -5.93 -14.73 -3.68
CA VAL A 64 -6.96 -13.81 -4.16
C VAL A 64 -6.92 -13.64 -5.68
N ALA A 65 -5.74 -13.67 -6.29
CA ALA A 65 -5.53 -13.37 -7.70
C ALA A 65 -6.49 -14.08 -8.69
N PRO A 66 -6.74 -15.40 -8.59
CA PRO A 66 -7.67 -16.08 -9.49
C PRO A 66 -9.14 -15.81 -9.19
N LEU A 67 -9.48 -15.19 -8.06
CA LEU A 67 -10.84 -15.01 -7.55
C LEU A 67 -11.42 -13.62 -7.88
N ILE A 68 -10.60 -12.71 -8.39
CA ILE A 68 -11.02 -11.35 -8.75
C ILE A 68 -10.99 -11.14 -10.27
N PRO A 69 -11.72 -10.13 -10.80
CA PRO A 69 -11.68 -9.81 -12.21
C PRO A 69 -10.25 -9.52 -12.71
N ARG A 70 -9.90 -10.08 -13.87
CA ARG A 70 -8.53 -10.03 -14.42
C ARG A 70 -8.02 -8.64 -14.78
N ASP A 71 -8.88 -7.66 -14.89
CA ASP A 71 -8.54 -6.27 -15.16
C ASP A 71 -8.22 -5.48 -13.88
N ARG A 72 -8.46 -6.06 -12.71
CA ARG A 72 -8.12 -5.46 -11.42
C ARG A 72 -6.64 -5.66 -11.09
N TYR A 73 -6.05 -4.61 -10.54
CA TYR A 73 -4.73 -4.70 -9.93
C TYR A 73 -4.86 -5.14 -8.48
N MET A 74 -3.85 -5.81 -8.00
CA MET A 74 -3.59 -5.98 -6.57
C MET A 74 -2.38 -5.14 -6.19
N GLY A 75 -2.32 -4.71 -4.94
CA GLY A 75 -1.17 -3.93 -4.48
C GLY A 75 -0.92 -4.07 -3.00
N PHE A 76 0.22 -3.54 -2.59
CA PHE A 76 0.67 -3.57 -1.20
C PHE A 76 0.92 -2.16 -0.69
N GLY A 77 0.34 -1.82 0.43
CA GLY A 77 0.53 -0.52 1.01
C GLY A 77 0.88 -0.59 2.50
N VAL A 78 2.10 -0.96 2.79
CA VAL A 78 3.26 -1.30 1.96
C VAL A 78 3.85 -2.62 2.42
N LEU A 79 4.75 -3.21 1.61
CA LEU A 79 5.63 -4.26 2.11
C LEU A 79 6.76 -3.64 2.92
N SER A 80 6.95 -4.11 4.14
CA SER A 80 8.03 -3.69 5.05
C SER A 80 9.31 -4.44 4.69
N ILE A 81 9.95 -4.03 3.60
CA ILE A 81 11.01 -4.80 2.93
C ILE A 81 12.23 -5.13 3.79
N PRO A 82 12.59 -4.39 4.87
CA PRO A 82 13.68 -4.79 5.78
C PRO A 82 13.43 -6.11 6.53
N PHE A 83 12.18 -6.56 6.60
CA PHE A 83 11.82 -7.80 7.30
C PHE A 83 12.02 -9.06 6.44
N TYR A 84 12.35 -8.89 5.16
CA TYR A 84 12.48 -9.99 4.21
C TYR A 84 13.92 -10.25 3.82
N HIS A 85 14.26 -11.54 3.65
CA HIS A 85 15.49 -11.90 2.95
C HIS A 85 15.39 -11.45 1.48
N PRO A 86 16.33 -10.61 0.95
CA PRO A 86 16.16 -9.95 -0.34
C PRO A 86 15.93 -10.90 -1.52
N VAL A 87 16.62 -12.04 -1.57
CA VAL A 87 16.43 -13.04 -2.63
C VAL A 87 15.02 -13.61 -2.58
N ARG A 88 14.53 -13.99 -1.39
CA ARG A 88 13.19 -14.56 -1.23
C ARG A 88 12.09 -13.53 -1.56
N LEU A 89 12.33 -12.26 -1.21
CA LEU A 89 11.44 -11.18 -1.56
C LEU A 89 11.31 -11.03 -3.09
N VAL A 90 12.43 -10.94 -3.79
CA VAL A 90 12.45 -10.79 -5.26
C VAL A 90 11.82 -12.01 -5.94
N GLU A 91 12.12 -13.25 -5.49
CA GLU A 91 11.48 -14.47 -6.00
C GLU A 91 9.96 -14.43 -5.86
N SER A 92 9.47 -14.04 -4.68
CA SER A 92 8.03 -13.97 -4.39
C SER A 92 7.33 -12.87 -5.20
N MET A 93 7.96 -11.69 -5.31
CA MET A 93 7.45 -10.59 -6.14
C MET A 93 7.38 -11.00 -7.62
N ASN A 94 8.44 -11.62 -8.14
CA ASN A 94 8.47 -12.09 -9.53
C ASN A 94 7.40 -13.16 -9.80
N LEU A 95 7.23 -14.10 -8.86
CA LEU A 95 6.20 -15.14 -9.00
C LEU A 95 4.80 -14.55 -9.03
N LEU A 96 4.50 -13.64 -8.11
CA LEU A 96 3.20 -12.98 -8.07
C LEU A 96 2.94 -12.13 -9.33
N ASP A 97 3.95 -11.44 -9.83
CA ASP A 97 3.90 -10.69 -11.09
C ASP A 97 3.61 -11.60 -12.29
N GLN A 98 4.22 -12.80 -12.34
CA GLN A 98 3.92 -13.84 -13.33
C GLN A 98 2.48 -14.35 -13.23
N LEU A 99 2.00 -14.65 -12.02
CA LEU A 99 0.65 -15.16 -11.77
C LEU A 99 -0.41 -14.14 -12.18
N THR A 100 -0.16 -12.87 -11.89
CA THR A 100 -1.11 -11.76 -12.18
C THR A 100 -0.93 -11.14 -13.57
N LYS A 101 0.06 -11.59 -14.33
CA LYS A 101 0.40 -11.01 -15.65
C LYS A 101 0.63 -9.49 -15.57
N GLY A 102 1.41 -9.07 -14.58
CA GLY A 102 1.76 -7.67 -14.38
C GLY A 102 0.65 -6.84 -13.71
N LYS A 103 -0.42 -7.46 -13.20
CA LYS A 103 -1.50 -6.75 -12.50
C LYS A 103 -1.25 -6.68 -11.00
N VAL A 104 -0.02 -6.38 -10.62
CA VAL A 104 0.39 -6.20 -9.22
C VAL A 104 1.29 -4.98 -9.06
N LEU A 105 1.11 -4.28 -7.95
CA LEU A 105 1.83 -3.06 -7.57
C LEU A 105 2.48 -3.28 -6.21
N PHE A 106 3.79 -3.15 -6.15
CA PHE A 106 4.51 -3.35 -4.91
C PHE A 106 4.83 -2.02 -4.24
N GLY A 107 3.93 -1.56 -3.38
CA GLY A 107 4.26 -0.48 -2.45
C GLY A 107 5.30 -0.97 -1.45
N VAL A 108 6.41 -0.25 -1.33
CA VAL A 108 7.55 -0.65 -0.49
C VAL A 108 7.93 0.46 0.47
N GLY A 109 8.23 0.07 1.71
CA GLY A 109 8.61 0.98 2.78
C GLY A 109 9.49 0.33 3.82
N SER A 110 9.85 1.12 4.84
CA SER A 110 10.66 0.64 5.96
C SER A 110 9.84 -0.14 6.99
N GLY A 111 8.50 0.01 7.02
CA GLY A 111 7.70 -0.32 8.19
C GLY A 111 7.78 0.80 9.24
N TRP A 112 6.79 0.88 10.13
CA TRP A 112 6.70 1.97 11.10
C TRP A 112 6.43 1.52 12.54
N GLN A 113 6.06 0.25 12.76
CA GLN A 113 5.70 -0.27 14.08
C GLN A 113 6.92 -0.74 14.86
N GLY A 114 7.01 -0.30 16.12
CA GLY A 114 8.15 -0.59 16.97
C GLY A 114 8.27 -2.05 17.42
N THR A 115 7.15 -2.77 17.52
CA THR A 115 7.13 -4.19 17.90
C THR A 115 7.68 -5.12 16.81
N GLU A 116 7.51 -4.74 15.54
CA GLU A 116 7.84 -5.61 14.41
C GLU A 116 9.36 -5.87 14.25
N PRO A 117 10.25 -4.85 14.29
CA PRO A 117 11.68 -5.08 14.18
C PRO A 117 12.21 -6.03 15.25
N ASN A 118 11.79 -5.85 16.51
CA ASN A 118 12.23 -6.69 17.62
C ASN A 118 11.75 -8.15 17.45
N GLY A 119 10.48 -8.34 17.09
CA GLY A 119 9.89 -9.68 16.89
C GLY A 119 10.47 -10.42 15.69
N LEU A 120 10.97 -9.69 14.69
CA LEU A 120 11.54 -10.25 13.46
C LEU A 120 13.09 -10.26 13.46
N GLY A 121 13.73 -9.88 14.57
CA GLY A 121 15.19 -9.91 14.70
C GLY A 121 15.91 -8.86 13.84
N VAL A 122 15.26 -7.75 13.54
CA VAL A 122 15.83 -6.64 12.79
C VAL A 122 16.32 -5.57 13.76
N ASP A 123 17.53 -5.06 13.53
CA ASP A 123 18.11 -3.99 14.34
C ASP A 123 17.20 -2.75 14.34
N PRO A 124 16.63 -2.36 15.51
CA PRO A 124 15.64 -1.28 15.57
C PRO A 124 16.22 0.10 15.19
N GLU A 125 17.51 0.35 15.48
CA GLU A 125 18.13 1.63 15.15
C GLU A 125 18.40 1.76 13.64
N ALA A 126 18.94 0.72 13.03
CA ALA A 126 19.14 0.64 11.58
C ALA A 126 17.80 0.71 10.83
N HIS A 127 16.75 0.08 11.39
CA HIS A 127 15.40 0.14 10.85
C HIS A 127 14.83 1.56 10.95
N ALA A 128 14.88 2.19 12.11
CA ALA A 128 14.35 3.55 12.37
C ALA A 128 15.01 4.63 11.50
N SER A 129 16.28 4.44 11.13
CA SER A 129 17.01 5.35 10.23
C SER A 129 16.50 5.27 8.77
N GLY A 130 15.80 4.21 8.41
CA GLY A 130 15.40 3.89 7.03
C GLY A 130 16.53 3.29 6.17
N ARG A 131 17.73 3.14 6.71
CA ARG A 131 18.91 2.65 5.98
C ARG A 131 18.70 1.25 5.43
N LEU A 132 18.12 0.34 6.23
CA LEU A 132 17.88 -1.04 5.80
C LEU A 132 16.94 -1.13 4.59
N ALA A 133 15.93 -0.28 4.51
CA ALA A 133 15.04 -0.26 3.36
C ALA A 133 15.76 0.19 2.08
N GLU A 134 16.61 1.21 2.18
CA GLU A 134 17.39 1.69 1.04
C GLU A 134 18.42 0.64 0.57
N GLU A 135 19.14 0.01 1.49
CA GLU A 135 20.08 -1.07 1.20
C GLU A 135 19.37 -2.29 0.58
N THR A 136 18.17 -2.63 1.08
CA THR A 136 17.36 -3.72 0.53
C THR A 136 16.94 -3.42 -0.91
N LEU A 137 16.48 -2.20 -1.19
CA LEU A 137 16.15 -1.78 -2.56
C LEU A 137 17.35 -1.88 -3.50
N ASP A 138 18.54 -1.45 -3.07
CA ASP A 138 19.76 -1.57 -3.86
C ASP A 138 20.12 -3.03 -4.18
N VAL A 139 19.92 -3.92 -3.22
CA VAL A 139 20.11 -5.36 -3.43
C VAL A 139 19.07 -5.89 -4.41
N MET A 140 17.79 -5.55 -4.25
CA MET A 140 16.72 -5.99 -5.15
C MET A 140 16.98 -5.57 -6.60
N GLU A 141 17.39 -4.33 -6.84
CA GLU A 141 17.73 -3.85 -8.20
C GLU A 141 18.89 -4.66 -8.81
N ARG A 142 19.94 -4.94 -8.03
CA ARG A 142 21.05 -5.78 -8.50
C ARG A 142 20.60 -7.21 -8.81
N LEU A 143 19.69 -7.77 -8.01
CA LEU A 143 19.13 -9.11 -8.25
C LEU A 143 18.29 -9.17 -9.52
N TRP A 144 17.48 -8.15 -9.83
CA TRP A 144 16.72 -8.06 -11.08
C TRP A 144 17.62 -7.81 -12.30
N GLY A 145 18.68 -7.02 -12.13
CA GLY A 145 19.65 -6.73 -13.18
C GLY A 145 20.60 -7.89 -13.49
N PHE A 146 20.72 -8.88 -12.60
CA PHE A 146 21.67 -9.98 -12.73
C PHE A 146 21.28 -10.96 -13.85
N LYS A 147 22.20 -11.14 -14.82
CA LYS A 147 21.98 -11.96 -16.03
C LYS A 147 22.82 -13.20 -16.01
N TYR A 148 22.48 -14.11 -16.93
CA TYR A 148 23.31 -15.29 -17.18
C TYR A 148 24.67 -14.86 -17.71
N GLY A 149 25.74 -15.36 -17.10
CA GLY A 149 27.12 -15.01 -17.46
C GLY A 149 27.72 -13.84 -16.70
N ASP A 150 26.92 -13.10 -15.91
CA ASP A 150 27.46 -12.06 -15.03
C ASP A 150 28.35 -12.69 -13.93
N PRO A 151 29.34 -11.92 -13.44
CA PRO A 151 30.11 -12.29 -12.25
C PRO A 151 29.19 -12.53 -11.05
N GLU A 152 29.65 -13.32 -10.08
CA GLU A 152 28.91 -13.58 -8.84
C GLU A 152 28.40 -12.29 -8.20
N CYS A 153 27.10 -12.23 -7.85
CA CYS A 153 26.49 -11.13 -7.14
C CYS A 153 26.47 -11.44 -5.63
N SER A 154 27.26 -10.72 -4.87
CA SER A 154 27.28 -10.80 -3.41
C SER A 154 26.50 -9.64 -2.79
N PHE A 155 25.83 -9.88 -1.66
CA PHE A 155 25.11 -8.85 -0.92
C PHE A 155 25.26 -9.07 0.59
N SER A 156 25.09 -7.96 1.34
CA SER A 156 24.93 -7.94 2.78
C SER A 156 24.00 -6.77 3.14
N VAL A 157 22.91 -7.04 3.84
CA VAL A 157 21.96 -6.04 4.32
C VAL A 157 21.30 -6.51 5.62
N GLY A 158 21.44 -5.71 6.69
CA GLY A 158 21.00 -6.14 8.01
C GLY A 158 21.63 -7.46 8.43
N SER A 159 20.78 -8.42 8.83
CA SER A 159 21.20 -9.80 9.19
C SER A 159 21.32 -10.73 7.98
N HIS A 160 21.01 -10.26 6.77
CA HIS A 160 21.00 -11.09 5.57
C HIS A 160 22.26 -10.88 4.73
N SER A 161 22.91 -11.98 4.35
CA SER A 161 24.02 -11.94 3.41
C SER A 161 23.96 -13.15 2.51
N GLY A 162 24.55 -13.04 1.32
CA GLY A 162 24.55 -14.15 0.39
C GLY A 162 25.35 -13.89 -0.88
N ARG A 163 25.50 -14.94 -1.67
CA ARG A 163 26.14 -14.92 -2.98
C ARG A 163 25.31 -15.72 -3.97
N ILE A 164 24.99 -15.13 -5.11
CA ILE A 164 24.28 -15.82 -6.18
C ILE A 164 25.15 -15.88 -7.43
N LYS A 165 25.09 -17.03 -8.12
CA LYS A 165 25.82 -17.31 -9.36
C LYS A 165 24.88 -17.48 -10.55
N ARG A 166 23.60 -17.35 -10.34
CA ARG A 166 22.57 -17.51 -11.37
C ARG A 166 21.50 -16.44 -11.16
N ARG A 167 20.85 -16.02 -12.25
CA ARG A 167 19.73 -15.07 -12.15
C ARG A 167 18.62 -15.58 -11.24
N ILE A 168 17.85 -14.66 -10.69
CA ILE A 168 16.65 -15.00 -9.91
C ILE A 168 15.59 -15.66 -10.81
N MET A 169 14.94 -16.67 -10.31
CA MET A 169 13.87 -17.40 -10.99
C MET A 169 12.62 -17.49 -10.11
N PRO A 170 11.41 -17.24 -10.70
CA PRO A 170 11.19 -16.83 -12.09
C PRO A 170 11.71 -15.43 -12.37
N ALA A 171 11.92 -15.11 -13.65
CA ALA A 171 12.03 -13.70 -14.05
C ALA A 171 10.67 -13.02 -13.89
N PRO A 172 10.60 -11.72 -13.67
CA PRO A 172 9.33 -11.00 -13.62
C PRO A 172 8.61 -11.05 -14.97
N TYR A 173 7.29 -10.95 -14.96
CA TYR A 173 6.46 -10.78 -16.16
C TYR A 173 6.65 -9.36 -16.71
N SER A 174 6.60 -8.37 -15.84
CA SER A 174 6.83 -6.95 -16.15
C SER A 174 8.29 -6.66 -16.43
N ARG A 175 8.57 -5.60 -17.21
CA ARG A 175 9.94 -5.24 -17.58
C ARG A 175 10.23 -3.78 -17.19
N PRO A 176 11.43 -3.49 -16.67
CA PRO A 176 12.54 -4.42 -16.35
C PRO A 176 12.29 -5.29 -15.11
N TYR A 177 11.36 -4.90 -14.22
CA TYR A 177 10.90 -5.57 -13.00
C TYR A 177 9.46 -5.12 -12.69
N PRO A 178 8.79 -5.73 -11.69
CA PRO A 178 7.43 -5.33 -11.30
C PRO A 178 7.36 -3.85 -10.88
N THR A 179 6.21 -3.23 -11.05
CA THR A 179 6.03 -1.82 -10.63
C THR A 179 6.21 -1.67 -9.12
N ILE A 180 7.22 -0.90 -8.73
CA ILE A 180 7.51 -0.52 -7.35
C ILE A 180 6.90 0.85 -7.09
N ILE A 181 6.11 0.99 -6.01
CA ILE A 181 5.64 2.29 -5.52
C ILE A 181 6.41 2.62 -4.25
N ARG A 182 7.25 3.66 -4.29
CA ARG A 182 8.10 4.01 -3.15
C ARG A 182 7.37 4.91 -2.17
N VAL A 183 7.17 4.46 -0.93
CA VAL A 183 6.75 5.36 0.15
C VAL A 183 7.89 6.31 0.47
N ALA A 184 7.67 7.58 0.31
CA ALA A 184 8.67 8.60 0.56
C ALA A 184 8.11 9.71 1.46
N THR A 185 8.76 9.90 2.61
CA THR A 185 8.41 10.94 3.59
C THR A 185 9.39 12.10 3.56
N ARG A 186 10.57 11.91 2.96
CA ARG A 186 11.67 12.88 2.90
C ARG A 186 12.00 13.21 1.45
N GLU A 187 12.49 14.42 1.23
CA GLU A 187 12.90 14.94 -0.07
C GLU A 187 13.81 13.98 -0.85
N ALA A 188 14.89 13.51 -0.22
CA ALA A 188 15.83 12.58 -0.85
C ALA A 188 15.16 11.29 -1.36
N GLY A 189 14.17 10.76 -0.64
CA GLY A 189 13.41 9.58 -1.05
C GLY A 189 12.50 9.85 -2.24
N ILE A 190 11.88 11.04 -2.29
CA ILE A 190 11.03 11.49 -3.40
C ILE A 190 11.87 11.66 -4.67
N VAL A 191 13.01 12.36 -4.56
CA VAL A 191 13.94 12.57 -5.68
C VAL A 191 14.48 11.23 -6.20
N ARG A 192 14.90 10.35 -5.28
CA ARG A 192 15.36 9.01 -5.65
C ARG A 192 14.28 8.19 -6.37
N ALA A 193 13.02 8.23 -5.91
CA ALA A 193 11.93 7.54 -6.58
C ALA A 193 11.78 8.02 -8.04
N ALA A 194 11.82 9.33 -8.28
CA ALA A 194 11.77 9.90 -9.61
C ALA A 194 12.96 9.44 -10.48
N GLN A 195 14.19 9.50 -9.94
CA GLN A 195 15.41 9.08 -10.63
C GLN A 195 15.41 7.60 -11.03
N LYS A 196 14.72 6.76 -10.23
CA LYS A 196 14.58 5.32 -10.48
C LYS A 196 13.41 4.96 -11.41
N GLY A 197 12.57 5.93 -11.77
CA GLY A 197 11.35 5.67 -12.54
C GLY A 197 10.29 4.91 -11.72
N TRP A 198 10.24 5.17 -10.42
CA TRP A 198 9.26 4.58 -9.50
C TRP A 198 8.17 5.57 -9.17
N PRO A 199 6.89 5.19 -9.26
CA PRO A 199 5.80 5.94 -8.64
C PRO A 199 6.07 6.20 -7.16
N VAL A 200 5.52 7.30 -6.64
CA VAL A 200 5.69 7.71 -5.26
C VAL A 200 4.37 7.62 -4.49
N PHE A 201 4.46 7.19 -3.24
CA PHE A 201 3.38 7.27 -2.26
C PHE A 201 3.70 8.40 -1.29
N VAL A 202 2.90 9.45 -1.29
CA VAL A 202 3.15 10.71 -0.58
C VAL A 202 2.08 11.03 0.46
N GLY A 203 2.25 12.13 1.19
CA GLY A 203 1.30 12.60 2.21
C GLY A 203 1.35 11.80 3.52
N VAL A 204 2.29 10.87 3.64
CA VAL A 204 2.46 10.07 4.86
C VAL A 204 2.99 10.96 5.98
N LEU A 205 2.48 10.75 7.21
CA LEU A 205 2.88 11.52 8.41
C LEU A 205 2.56 13.03 8.34
N GLY A 206 1.56 13.42 7.55
CA GLY A 206 1.08 14.80 7.51
C GLY A 206 2.02 15.78 6.79
N ALA A 207 2.91 15.28 5.94
CA ALA A 207 3.72 16.10 5.06
C ALA A 207 2.85 16.89 4.07
N ASP A 208 3.32 18.05 3.61
CA ASP A 208 2.61 18.83 2.60
C ASP A 208 2.58 18.08 1.27
N LEU A 209 1.39 17.63 0.91
CA LEU A 209 1.14 16.81 -0.26
C LEU A 209 1.46 17.56 -1.56
N ARG A 210 1.13 18.83 -1.63
CA ARG A 210 1.37 19.66 -2.82
C ARG A 210 2.87 19.89 -3.05
N GLU A 211 3.60 20.20 -2.00
CA GLU A 211 5.07 20.40 -2.07
C GLU A 211 5.75 19.10 -2.50
N GLN A 212 5.36 17.97 -1.90
CA GLN A 212 5.93 16.65 -2.24
C GLN A 212 5.66 16.29 -3.72
N MET A 213 4.45 16.51 -4.22
CA MET A 213 4.11 16.23 -5.62
C MET A 213 4.81 17.17 -6.60
N GLN A 214 4.97 18.45 -6.25
CA GLN A 214 5.74 19.38 -7.07
C GLN A 214 7.22 18.99 -7.15
N LEU A 215 7.81 18.59 -6.00
CA LEU A 215 9.18 18.09 -5.97
C LEU A 215 9.33 16.83 -6.83
N TYR A 216 8.43 15.87 -6.67
CA TYR A 216 8.47 14.63 -7.44
C TYR A 216 8.39 14.89 -8.95
N ARG A 217 7.47 15.74 -9.40
CA ARG A 217 7.30 16.09 -10.81
C ARG A 217 8.56 16.76 -11.39
N ARG A 218 9.11 17.78 -10.70
CA ARG A 218 10.36 18.42 -11.13
C ARG A 218 11.48 17.40 -11.28
N ALA A 219 11.68 16.57 -10.25
CA ALA A 219 12.72 15.53 -10.29
C ALA A 219 12.51 14.51 -11.39
N LEU A 220 11.25 14.14 -11.72
CA LEU A 220 10.92 13.22 -12.80
C LEU A 220 11.15 13.85 -14.20
N ASP A 221 10.81 15.14 -14.34
CA ASP A 221 11.01 15.88 -15.59
C ASP A 221 12.51 16.01 -15.94
N GLU A 222 13.35 16.16 -14.93
CA GLU A 222 14.82 16.21 -15.07
C GLU A 222 15.46 14.87 -15.48
N THR A 223 14.70 13.77 -15.44
CA THR A 223 15.22 12.45 -15.85
C THR A 223 15.11 12.24 -17.37
N ASN A 224 15.98 11.35 -17.87
CA ASN A 224 15.93 10.87 -19.27
C ASN A 224 15.08 9.60 -19.42
N HIS A 225 14.13 9.33 -18.50
CA HIS A 225 13.26 8.17 -18.63
C HIS A 225 12.40 8.27 -19.90
N PRO A 226 12.16 7.13 -20.59
CA PRO A 226 11.16 7.04 -21.64
C PRO A 226 9.79 7.53 -21.19
N GLN A 227 8.98 8.03 -22.12
CA GLN A 227 7.68 8.63 -21.79
C GLN A 227 6.72 7.64 -21.11
N ASP A 228 6.71 6.38 -21.55
CA ASP A 228 5.90 5.31 -20.95
C ASP A 228 6.26 5.03 -19.47
N VAL A 229 7.56 5.17 -19.11
CA VAL A 229 8.00 5.10 -17.72
C VAL A 229 7.49 6.30 -16.93
N LYS A 230 7.61 7.52 -17.48
CA LYS A 230 7.08 8.73 -16.83
C LYS A 230 5.56 8.67 -16.66
N ASP A 231 4.84 8.18 -17.66
CA ASP A 231 3.38 8.01 -17.61
C ASP A 231 2.97 6.97 -16.53
N ASN A 232 3.71 5.86 -16.44
CA ASN A 232 3.51 4.87 -15.38
C ASN A 232 3.79 5.47 -13.99
N CYS A 233 4.85 6.25 -13.86
CA CYS A 233 5.16 6.98 -12.62
C CYS A 233 4.01 7.87 -12.18
N LEU A 234 3.52 8.72 -13.08
CA LEU A 234 2.43 9.65 -12.79
C LEU A 234 1.10 8.93 -12.54
N ARG A 235 0.82 7.85 -13.29
CA ARG A 235 -0.40 7.05 -13.13
C ARG A 235 -0.56 6.50 -11.72
N TRP A 236 0.52 6.07 -11.10
CA TRP A 236 0.52 5.38 -9.80
C TRP A 236 1.05 6.25 -8.65
N CYS A 237 1.14 7.59 -8.83
CA CYS A 237 1.35 8.50 -7.71
C CYS A 237 0.20 8.37 -6.72
N SER A 238 0.50 7.89 -5.53
CA SER A 238 -0.46 7.37 -4.57
C SER A 238 -0.63 8.24 -3.34
N TYR A 239 -1.84 8.28 -2.82
CA TYR A 239 -2.21 8.89 -1.54
C TYR A 239 -3.25 8.01 -0.82
N ASP A 240 -3.26 8.04 0.51
CA ASP A 240 -4.14 7.22 1.34
C ASP A 240 -5.24 8.06 2.02
N TRP A 241 -6.49 7.69 1.79
CA TRP A 241 -7.64 8.16 2.57
C TRP A 241 -8.05 7.09 3.58
N VAL A 242 -7.71 7.34 4.82
CA VAL A 242 -7.83 6.38 5.91
C VAL A 242 -9.26 6.21 6.40
N GLY A 243 -10.18 7.10 6.03
CA GLY A 243 -11.58 6.98 6.43
C GLY A 243 -12.51 7.67 5.44
N VAL A 244 -13.29 6.88 4.73
CA VAL A 244 -14.26 7.39 3.74
C VAL A 244 -15.66 6.96 4.17
N THR A 245 -16.58 7.94 4.23
CA THR A 245 -18.00 7.71 4.50
C THR A 245 -18.83 8.47 3.48
N VAL A 246 -19.65 7.74 2.72
CA VAL A 246 -20.51 8.31 1.67
C VAL A 246 -21.97 8.05 2.02
N ALA A 247 -22.80 9.10 1.94
CA ALA A 247 -24.22 9.01 2.20
C ALA A 247 -25.02 9.94 1.27
N ALA A 248 -26.34 9.93 1.39
CA ALA A 248 -27.21 10.74 0.56
C ALA A 248 -27.13 12.24 0.87
N THR A 249 -26.80 12.61 2.13
CA THR A 249 -26.52 13.98 2.54
C THR A 249 -25.20 14.07 3.31
N ASP A 250 -24.62 15.28 3.37
CA ASP A 250 -23.36 15.50 4.10
C ASP A 250 -23.58 15.32 5.62
N GLU A 251 -24.74 15.69 6.15
CA GLU A 251 -25.12 15.50 7.56
C GLU A 251 -25.18 14.01 7.91
N GLU A 252 -25.85 13.21 7.08
CA GLU A 252 -25.93 11.76 7.25
C GLU A 252 -24.54 11.10 7.21
N ALA A 253 -23.69 11.53 6.26
CA ALA A 253 -22.33 11.03 6.15
C ALA A 253 -21.50 11.31 7.41
N LEU A 254 -21.62 12.50 7.98
CA LEU A 254 -20.95 12.87 9.24
C LEU A 254 -21.43 12.08 10.44
N GLU A 255 -22.75 11.84 10.55
CA GLU A 255 -23.29 10.99 11.63
C GLU A 255 -22.81 9.54 11.49
N ARG A 256 -22.84 8.98 10.30
CA ARG A 256 -22.32 7.63 10.02
C ARG A 256 -20.82 7.53 10.30
N GLU A 257 -20.04 8.55 9.97
CA GLU A 257 -18.62 8.63 10.31
C GLU A 257 -18.39 8.55 11.82
N LYS A 258 -19.14 9.31 12.62
CA LYS A 258 -19.03 9.28 14.09
C LYS A 258 -19.32 7.90 14.66
N LEU A 259 -20.39 7.25 14.18
CA LEU A 259 -20.77 5.90 14.63
C LEU A 259 -19.68 4.88 14.29
N ALA A 260 -19.21 4.86 13.04
CA ALA A 260 -18.18 3.94 12.58
C ALA A 260 -16.86 4.12 13.34
N ARG A 261 -16.46 5.37 13.60
CA ARG A 261 -15.27 5.66 14.40
C ARG A 261 -15.41 5.20 15.85
N ALA A 262 -16.57 5.40 16.45
CA ALA A 262 -16.81 4.98 17.84
C ALA A 262 -16.61 3.47 17.97
N GLU A 263 -17.14 2.69 17.04
CA GLU A 263 -16.97 1.23 17.03
C GLU A 263 -15.50 0.83 16.82
N THR A 264 -14.83 1.38 15.80
CA THR A 264 -13.41 1.11 15.56
C THR A 264 -12.54 1.46 16.77
N MET A 265 -12.82 2.57 17.45
CA MET A 265 -12.09 2.97 18.66
C MET A 265 -12.36 2.05 19.84
N ALA A 266 -13.58 1.54 19.98
CA ALA A 266 -13.93 0.57 21.01
C ALA A 266 -13.17 -0.76 20.81
N ILE A 267 -13.13 -1.26 19.57
CA ILE A 267 -12.39 -2.47 19.20
C ILE A 267 -10.88 -2.27 19.45
N ARG A 268 -10.32 -1.14 19.04
CA ARG A 268 -8.92 -0.80 19.30
C ARG A 268 -8.61 -0.70 20.79
N GLY A 269 -9.51 -0.10 21.56
CA GLY A 269 -9.38 0.00 23.01
C GLY A 269 -9.36 -1.37 23.67
N SER A 270 -10.23 -2.27 23.27
CA SER A 270 -10.27 -3.65 23.74
C SER A 270 -9.01 -4.42 23.40
N PHE A 271 -8.46 -4.24 22.18
CA PHE A 271 -7.19 -4.83 21.77
C PHE A 271 -6.04 -4.35 22.68
N ILE A 272 -5.93 -3.03 22.88
CA ILE A 272 -4.90 -2.44 23.75
C ILE A 272 -5.01 -2.92 25.19
N GLN A 273 -6.21 -3.06 25.69
CA GLN A 273 -6.48 -3.55 27.06
C GLN A 273 -5.99 -4.99 27.26
N ARG A 274 -6.16 -5.85 26.24
CA ARG A 274 -5.78 -7.26 26.30
C ARG A 274 -4.30 -7.51 26.05
N HIS A 275 -3.71 -6.81 25.07
CA HIS A 275 -2.35 -7.07 24.57
C HIS A 275 -1.33 -6.00 24.97
N GLY A 276 -1.75 -4.98 25.74
CA GLY A 276 -0.91 -3.83 26.05
C GLY A 276 -0.84 -2.83 24.88
N LYS A 277 -0.21 -1.68 25.16
CA LYS A 277 0.05 -0.69 24.12
C LYS A 277 1.05 -1.26 23.13
N MET A 278 0.74 -1.14 21.86
CA MET A 278 1.75 -1.38 20.82
C MET A 278 2.88 -0.38 21.00
N ASP A 279 4.11 -0.83 20.82
CA ASP A 279 5.26 0.07 20.81
C ASP A 279 5.02 1.17 19.78
N GLY A 280 5.35 2.40 20.17
CA GLY A 280 5.16 3.56 19.32
C GLY A 280 5.94 3.46 18.01
N PRO A 281 5.66 4.34 17.04
CA PRO A 281 6.33 4.33 15.76
C PRO A 281 7.84 4.51 15.92
N VAL A 282 8.62 3.68 15.24
CA VAL A 282 10.10 3.71 15.25
C VAL A 282 10.65 4.87 14.42
N MET A 283 9.89 5.36 13.46
CA MET A 283 10.34 6.43 12.57
C MET A 283 10.35 7.78 13.29
N LYS A 284 11.51 8.40 13.35
CA LYS A 284 11.61 9.78 13.83
C LYS A 284 10.90 10.70 12.83
N ALA A 285 9.96 11.49 13.33
CA ALA A 285 9.35 12.56 12.58
C ALA A 285 10.40 13.51 11.98
N THR A 286 10.00 14.28 10.98
CA THR A 286 10.76 15.42 10.47
C THR A 286 11.23 16.29 11.63
N PRO A 287 12.43 16.90 11.59
CA PRO A 287 12.89 17.77 12.66
C PRO A 287 11.82 18.80 13.04
N GLY A 288 11.36 18.79 14.30
CA GLY A 288 10.29 19.65 14.81
C GLY A 288 8.91 18.99 14.97
N GLN A 289 8.69 17.76 14.51
CA GLN A 289 7.47 16.98 14.78
C GLN A 289 7.84 15.64 15.42
N SER A 290 7.23 15.33 16.56
CA SER A 290 7.32 13.96 17.07
C SER A 290 6.34 13.08 16.28
N THR A 291 6.74 11.86 15.92
CA THR A 291 5.85 10.86 15.30
C THR A 291 4.67 10.55 16.22
N ALA A 292 4.90 10.52 17.53
CA ALA A 292 3.85 10.39 18.52
C ALA A 292 2.85 11.55 18.45
N ASP A 293 3.31 12.80 18.23
CA ASP A 293 2.43 13.96 18.08
C ASP A 293 1.66 13.96 16.75
N ALA A 294 2.26 13.46 15.67
CA ALA A 294 1.56 13.32 14.39
C ALA A 294 0.42 12.28 14.49
N TYR A 295 0.66 11.16 15.17
CA TYR A 295 -0.36 10.16 15.45
C TYR A 295 -1.33 10.57 16.57
N ALA A 296 -0.85 11.20 17.66
CA ALA A 296 -1.71 11.70 18.76
C ALA A 296 -2.59 12.88 18.33
N LYS A 297 -2.13 13.70 17.40
CA LYS A 297 -2.92 14.78 16.78
C LYS A 297 -3.82 14.31 15.64
N GLY A 298 -3.97 12.99 15.45
CA GLY A 298 -4.87 12.39 14.48
C GLY A 298 -4.31 12.44 13.06
N GLY A 299 -3.01 12.15 12.87
CA GLY A 299 -2.39 11.99 11.55
C GLY A 299 -3.16 11.02 10.66
N ASP A 300 -3.63 9.91 11.22
CA ASP A 300 -4.58 8.99 10.56
C ASP A 300 -5.98 9.60 10.38
N MET A 301 -6.33 10.63 11.13
CA MET A 301 -7.68 11.19 11.17
C MET A 301 -7.88 12.40 10.26
N LYS A 302 -6.80 13.06 9.80
CA LYS A 302 -6.89 14.19 8.88
C LYS A 302 -7.21 13.79 7.44
N ALA A 303 -6.96 12.54 7.09
CA ALA A 303 -7.25 11.98 5.77
C ALA A 303 -8.67 11.38 5.67
N THR A 304 -9.54 11.67 6.63
CA THR A 304 -10.92 11.18 6.56
C THR A 304 -11.81 12.17 5.85
N ILE A 305 -12.78 11.63 5.15
CA ILE A 305 -13.74 12.41 4.41
C ILE A 305 -15.12 11.77 4.51
N ALA A 306 -16.09 12.60 4.88
CA ALA A 306 -17.50 12.25 4.88
C ALA A 306 -18.26 13.24 3.99
N GLY A 307 -19.23 12.75 3.25
CA GLY A 307 -20.08 13.61 2.43
C GLY A 307 -20.88 12.85 1.37
N THR A 308 -21.61 13.63 0.58
CA THR A 308 -22.30 13.14 -0.60
C THR A 308 -21.31 12.72 -1.69
N PRO A 309 -21.73 11.96 -2.70
CA PRO A 309 -20.91 11.69 -3.88
C PRO A 309 -20.33 12.96 -4.52
N ASP A 310 -21.06 14.06 -4.53
CA ASP A 310 -20.60 15.35 -5.08
C ASP A 310 -19.49 15.98 -4.22
N THR A 311 -19.69 16.00 -2.91
CA THR A 311 -18.68 16.48 -1.94
C THR A 311 -17.41 15.65 -2.04
N ILE A 312 -17.53 14.34 -2.12
CA ILE A 312 -16.39 13.42 -2.28
C ILE A 312 -15.68 13.65 -3.63
N ALA A 313 -16.44 13.73 -4.73
CA ALA A 313 -15.86 13.93 -6.06
C ALA A 313 -15.11 15.27 -6.17
N ALA A 314 -15.60 16.33 -5.55
CA ALA A 314 -14.91 17.63 -5.51
C ALA A 314 -13.53 17.51 -4.84
N LYS A 315 -13.41 16.75 -3.75
CA LYS A 315 -12.14 16.53 -3.07
C LYS A 315 -11.21 15.57 -3.83
N VAL A 316 -11.75 14.53 -4.47
CA VAL A 316 -10.98 13.69 -5.39
C VAL A 316 -10.37 14.53 -6.51
N LYS A 317 -11.16 15.46 -7.08
CA LYS A 317 -10.65 16.40 -8.09
C LYS A 317 -9.51 17.27 -7.57
N GLN A 318 -9.61 17.80 -6.36
CA GLN A 318 -8.53 18.59 -5.75
C GLN A 318 -7.22 17.79 -5.65
N LEU A 319 -7.29 16.49 -5.29
CA LEU A 319 -6.13 15.61 -5.24
C LEU A 319 -5.57 15.35 -6.65
N ALA A 320 -6.45 15.09 -7.62
CA ALA A 320 -6.05 14.91 -9.02
C ALA A 320 -5.34 16.16 -9.57
N ASP A 321 -5.84 17.36 -9.25
CA ASP A 321 -5.22 18.64 -9.63
C ASP A 321 -3.84 18.85 -8.98
N MET A 322 -3.55 18.21 -7.85
CA MET A 322 -2.21 18.17 -7.24
C MET A 322 -1.30 17.13 -7.89
N GLY A 323 -1.85 16.21 -8.68
CA GLY A 323 -1.12 15.16 -9.38
C GLY A 323 -1.19 13.78 -8.76
N ILE A 324 -2.08 13.60 -7.78
CA ILE A 324 -2.40 12.27 -7.27
C ILE A 324 -3.31 11.58 -8.29
N ASN A 325 -2.85 10.48 -8.82
CA ASN A 325 -3.60 9.69 -9.80
C ASN A 325 -4.01 8.31 -9.31
N HIS A 326 -3.59 7.95 -8.10
CA HIS A 326 -3.96 6.71 -7.44
C HIS A 326 -4.35 7.00 -5.99
N LEU A 327 -5.57 6.65 -5.62
CA LEU A 327 -6.11 6.89 -4.29
C LEU A 327 -6.43 5.56 -3.61
N HIS A 328 -5.85 5.35 -2.45
CA HIS A 328 -6.21 4.24 -1.58
C HIS A 328 -7.35 4.64 -0.68
N LEU A 329 -8.37 3.81 -0.58
CA LEU A 329 -9.58 4.07 0.16
C LEU A 329 -9.75 3.05 1.28
N ARG A 330 -10.08 3.54 2.46
CA ARG A 330 -10.59 2.74 3.57
C ARG A 330 -11.96 3.26 3.92
N PHE A 331 -12.98 2.49 3.64
CA PHE A 331 -14.33 2.83 4.03
C PHE A 331 -14.52 2.59 5.52
N LEU A 332 -15.06 3.58 6.25
CA LEU A 332 -15.29 3.45 7.68
C LEU A 332 -16.45 2.50 7.98
N GLY A 333 -16.29 1.75 9.04
CA GLY A 333 -17.23 0.75 9.53
C GLY A 333 -16.61 -0.64 9.61
N GLU A 334 -17.01 -1.38 10.60
CA GLU A 334 -16.48 -2.72 10.86
C GLU A 334 -17.27 -3.77 10.06
N TRP A 335 -16.55 -4.57 9.27
CA TRP A 335 -17.20 -5.58 8.42
C TRP A 335 -17.99 -6.63 9.20
N ASP A 336 -17.54 -6.92 10.41
CA ASP A 336 -18.13 -7.89 11.33
C ASP A 336 -18.86 -7.22 12.49
N GLY A 337 -19.08 -5.92 12.40
CA GLY A 337 -19.67 -5.11 13.45
C GLY A 337 -21.03 -4.51 13.09
N GLU A 338 -21.54 -3.72 14.00
CA GLU A 338 -22.83 -3.02 13.84
C GLU A 338 -22.78 -1.98 12.72
N THR A 339 -21.60 -1.41 12.44
CA THR A 339 -21.40 -0.41 11.39
C THR A 339 -21.08 -1.00 10.00
N ARG A 340 -21.22 -2.31 9.83
CA ARG A 340 -21.03 -2.99 8.54
C ARG A 340 -21.81 -2.34 7.39
N HIS A 341 -23.04 -1.93 7.67
CA HIS A 341 -23.88 -1.27 6.67
C HIS A 341 -23.29 0.06 6.21
N ILE A 342 -22.60 0.80 7.07
CA ILE A 342 -21.93 2.08 6.74
C ILE A 342 -20.79 1.84 5.75
N CYS A 343 -19.92 0.87 6.05
CA CYS A 343 -18.82 0.47 5.18
C CYS A 343 -19.35 0.05 3.78
N LYS A 344 -20.32 -0.84 3.75
CA LYS A 344 -20.88 -1.35 2.49
C LYS A 344 -21.54 -0.26 1.66
N THR A 345 -22.44 0.51 2.25
CA THR A 345 -23.14 1.60 1.56
C THR A 345 -22.15 2.63 1.04
N SER A 346 -21.14 2.99 1.83
CA SER A 346 -20.12 3.97 1.40
C SER A 346 -19.33 3.46 0.19
N ALA A 347 -18.89 2.21 0.21
CA ALA A 347 -18.16 1.62 -0.91
C ALA A 347 -19.03 1.49 -2.18
N GLU A 348 -20.28 1.07 -2.03
CA GLU A 348 -21.24 0.92 -3.15
C GLU A 348 -21.58 2.28 -3.77
N LEU A 349 -21.87 3.31 -2.95
CA LEU A 349 -22.16 4.66 -3.46
C LEU A 349 -20.94 5.28 -4.15
N PHE A 350 -19.74 5.12 -3.56
CA PHE A 350 -18.52 5.61 -4.19
C PHE A 350 -18.28 4.90 -5.54
N ALA A 351 -18.45 3.59 -5.59
CA ALA A 351 -18.28 2.81 -6.81
C ALA A 351 -19.28 3.23 -7.90
N LYS A 352 -20.53 3.44 -7.53
CA LYS A 352 -21.62 3.77 -8.46
C LYS A 352 -21.54 5.21 -8.96
N GLU A 353 -21.22 6.17 -8.06
CA GLU A 353 -21.43 7.60 -8.33
C GLU A 353 -20.15 8.43 -8.39
N VAL A 354 -19.03 7.96 -7.80
CA VAL A 354 -17.76 8.68 -7.81
C VAL A 354 -16.78 8.08 -8.83
N LEU A 355 -16.55 6.76 -8.79
CA LEU A 355 -15.61 6.09 -9.71
C LEU A 355 -15.82 6.48 -11.18
N PRO A 356 -17.05 6.48 -11.74
CA PRO A 356 -17.27 6.75 -13.16
C PRO A 356 -16.85 8.16 -13.57
N ARG A 357 -16.89 9.13 -12.66
CA ARG A 357 -16.52 10.54 -12.94
C ARG A 357 -15.02 10.71 -13.20
N PHE A 358 -14.20 9.74 -12.77
CA PHE A 358 -12.74 9.77 -12.89
C PHE A 358 -12.19 8.61 -13.71
N ALA A 359 -13.07 7.78 -14.27
CA ALA A 359 -12.67 6.74 -15.22
C ALA A 359 -12.07 7.43 -16.45
N GLU A 360 -10.76 7.27 -16.65
CA GLU A 360 -10.15 7.59 -17.94
C GLU A 360 -10.76 6.65 -18.99
N ALA A 361 -11.05 7.16 -20.18
CA ALA A 361 -11.18 6.31 -21.35
C ALA A 361 -9.94 5.41 -21.37
N GLN A 362 -10.11 4.11 -21.16
CA GLN A 362 -8.96 3.21 -21.05
C GLN A 362 -8.07 3.43 -22.26
N PRO A 363 -6.79 3.80 -22.11
CA PRO A 363 -5.89 3.82 -23.24
C PRO A 363 -5.90 2.39 -23.79
N SER A 364 -6.15 2.27 -25.08
CA SER A 364 -6.07 1.02 -25.80
C SER A 364 -4.81 0.29 -25.35
N ARG A 365 -4.99 -0.97 -24.92
CA ARG A 365 -3.96 -1.90 -24.46
C ARG A 365 -2.66 -1.68 -25.26
N PRO A 366 -1.51 -1.43 -24.62
CA PRO A 366 -0.27 -1.45 -25.37
C PRO A 366 -0.19 -2.81 -26.08
N PRO A 367 0.24 -2.84 -27.34
CA PRO A 367 0.29 -4.07 -28.10
C PRO A 367 1.11 -5.08 -27.31
N ALA A 368 0.54 -6.26 -27.07
CA ALA A 368 1.28 -7.38 -26.52
C ALA A 368 2.52 -7.53 -27.39
N MET A 369 3.70 -7.29 -26.82
CA MET A 369 4.95 -7.58 -27.53
C MET A 369 4.87 -9.05 -27.94
N ALA A 370 4.87 -9.28 -29.25
CA ALA A 370 4.84 -10.58 -29.85
C ALA A 370 5.92 -11.45 -29.16
N ALA A 371 5.50 -12.61 -28.67
CA ALA A 371 6.44 -13.60 -28.19
C ALA A 371 7.38 -13.93 -29.36
N ALA A 372 8.61 -13.47 -29.27
CA ALA A 372 9.67 -14.03 -30.09
C ALA A 372 9.91 -15.46 -29.56
N HIS A 373 9.62 -16.43 -30.40
CA HIS A 373 9.87 -17.86 -30.20
C HIS A 373 11.34 -18.14 -29.95
#